data_f4dea8bcc9ba35baa5c6d8c75c7d899c
#
_entry.id   f4dea8bcc9ba35baa5c6d8c75c7d899c
#
_cell.length_a   1.000
_cell.length_b   1.000
_cell.length_c   1.000
_cell.angle_alpha   90.00
_cell.angle_beta   90.00
_cell.angle_gamma   90.00
#
_symmetry.space_group_name_H-M   'P 1'
#
loop_
_entity.id
_entity.type
_entity.pdbx_description
1 polymer ?
#
loop_
_entity_poly.entity_id
_entity_poly.type
_entity_poly.pdbx_seq_one_letter_code
_entity_poly.pdbx_strand_id
1 'polypeptide(L)'
;AQNQSVYDGRFSVPADGTYTIFLDLGSMGNRHYLSVDGQVIIDQSNMWLPPTVSQAIALKAGEHTVEVLCKADNTPTLSWRQPTDHITFRSPHAERLDYVVFAGSADEVIGSYRHLSGEAPMFPKWAYGFWQCRERYTSANHLVETAKQFRERKLPMDVIVQDWQYWGQNGWGVPQFDARNYPDPKAFIEELHAMDVHFNISIWSNPDQNSTIGKTYVANKRFIPGTKWLDYFN
;
A
#
# COMPACT_ATOMS: atom_id res chain seq x y z
N ALA A 1 -9.49 11.56 20.41
CA ALA A 1 -10.38 11.92 19.30
C ALA A 1 -9.54 12.70 18.29
N GLN A 2 -9.51 12.26 17.03
CA GLN A 2 -8.89 13.04 15.97
C GLN A 2 -9.69 14.35 15.82
N ASN A 3 -8.98 15.46 15.72
CA ASN A 3 -9.62 16.76 15.48
C ASN A 3 -10.19 16.75 14.05
N GLN A 4 -11.50 16.56 13.94
CA GLN A 4 -12.22 16.48 12.66
C GLN A 4 -13.10 17.71 12.49
N SER A 5 -13.15 18.23 11.26
CA SER A 5 -14.07 19.25 10.82
C SER A 5 -15.14 18.64 9.93
N VAL A 6 -16.34 19.18 10.05
CA VAL A 6 -17.46 18.90 9.15
C VAL A 6 -17.46 19.98 8.07
N TYR A 7 -17.50 19.55 6.83
CA TYR A 7 -17.68 20.43 5.67
C TYR A 7 -19.01 20.12 5.03
N ASP A 8 -19.84 21.10 4.86
CA ASP A 8 -21.10 21.02 4.15
C ASP A 8 -21.06 21.89 2.90
N GLY A 9 -21.82 21.52 1.90
CA GLY A 9 -21.85 22.21 0.64
C GLY A 9 -22.98 21.76 -0.25
N ARG A 10 -23.01 22.35 -1.45
CA ARG A 10 -24.01 22.01 -2.46
C ARG A 10 -23.36 21.86 -3.82
N PHE A 11 -23.94 21.00 -4.64
CA PHE A 11 -23.59 20.85 -6.05
C PHE A 11 -24.85 20.57 -6.87
N SER A 12 -24.76 20.79 -8.17
CA SER A 12 -25.91 20.55 -9.07
C SER A 12 -25.53 19.61 -10.18
N VAL A 13 -26.47 18.74 -10.57
CA VAL A 13 -26.36 17.87 -11.73
C VAL A 13 -27.40 18.27 -12.78
N PRO A 14 -27.04 18.23 -14.09
CA PRO A 14 -27.91 18.76 -15.15
C PRO A 14 -29.05 17.81 -15.55
N ALA A 15 -28.94 16.54 -15.24
CA ALA A 15 -29.93 15.53 -15.66
C ALA A 15 -30.01 14.38 -14.63
N ASP A 16 -31.13 13.67 -14.63
CA ASP A 16 -31.26 12.39 -13.93
C ASP A 16 -30.22 11.38 -14.44
N GLY A 17 -29.59 10.66 -13.53
CA GLY A 17 -28.65 9.63 -13.94
C GLY A 17 -27.74 9.13 -12.80
N THR A 18 -26.87 8.18 -13.15
CA THR A 18 -25.80 7.74 -12.26
C THR A 18 -24.60 8.66 -12.42
N TYR A 19 -24.09 9.14 -11.29
CA TYR A 19 -22.87 9.96 -11.23
C TYR A 19 -21.83 9.26 -10.35
N THR A 20 -20.58 9.32 -10.76
CA THR A 20 -19.47 8.97 -9.88
C THR A 20 -19.00 10.22 -9.17
N ILE A 21 -19.07 10.22 -7.85
CA ILE A 21 -18.55 11.28 -7.00
C ILE A 21 -17.14 10.89 -6.56
N PHE A 22 -16.21 11.83 -6.68
CA PHE A 22 -14.82 11.69 -6.27
C PHE A 22 -14.56 12.63 -5.10
N LEU A 23 -14.10 12.08 -3.99
CA LEU A 23 -13.71 12.82 -2.81
C LEU A 23 -12.19 12.70 -2.63
N ASP A 24 -11.53 13.84 -2.45
CA ASP A 24 -10.11 13.93 -2.07
C ASP A 24 -10.01 14.65 -0.73
N LEU A 25 -9.43 13.99 0.27
CA LEU A 25 -9.23 14.53 1.62
C LEU A 25 -7.83 15.11 1.84
N GLY A 26 -7.02 15.21 0.79
CA GLY A 26 -5.70 15.86 0.80
C GLY A 26 -4.59 15.07 1.48
N SER A 27 -4.88 14.09 2.34
CA SER A 27 -3.86 13.24 2.97
C SER A 27 -4.38 11.85 3.31
N MET A 28 -3.47 10.90 3.45
CA MET A 28 -3.78 9.53 3.79
C MET A 28 -4.27 9.34 5.23
N GLY A 29 -4.87 8.18 5.46
CA GLY A 29 -5.29 7.72 6.79
C GLY A 29 -6.45 8.53 7.39
N ASN A 30 -7.13 9.33 6.59
CA ASN A 30 -8.37 9.98 6.99
C ASN A 30 -9.54 8.99 6.91
N ARG A 31 -10.51 9.13 7.81
CA ARG A 31 -11.82 8.52 7.60
C ARG A 31 -12.46 9.15 6.37
N HIS A 32 -12.84 8.35 5.41
CA HIS A 32 -13.65 8.77 4.29
C HIS A 32 -15.12 8.72 4.71
N TYR A 33 -15.71 9.88 4.87
CA TYR A 33 -17.13 10.02 5.13
C TYR A 33 -17.73 11.03 4.17
N LEU A 34 -18.74 10.62 3.47
CA LEU A 34 -19.50 11.44 2.55
C LEU A 34 -20.98 11.08 2.63
N SER A 35 -21.83 12.05 2.88
CA SER A 35 -23.26 11.93 2.67
C SER A 35 -23.73 12.84 1.55
N VAL A 36 -24.75 12.41 0.84
CA VAL A 36 -25.46 13.20 -0.19
C VAL A 36 -26.94 13.17 0.16
N ASP A 37 -27.56 14.37 0.24
CA ASP A 37 -28.96 14.54 0.65
C ASP A 37 -29.31 13.81 1.95
N GLY A 38 -28.38 13.78 2.89
CA GLY A 38 -28.52 13.10 4.17
C GLY A 38 -28.33 11.58 4.13
N GLN A 39 -28.10 11.00 2.96
CA GLN A 39 -27.78 9.58 2.83
C GLN A 39 -26.26 9.39 2.83
N VAL A 40 -25.77 8.57 3.77
CA VAL A 40 -24.35 8.21 3.81
C VAL A 40 -24.04 7.26 2.64
N ILE A 41 -23.11 7.67 1.78
CA ILE A 41 -22.68 6.91 0.59
C ILE A 41 -21.26 6.36 0.72
N ILE A 42 -20.44 6.97 1.57
CA ILE A 42 -19.09 6.51 1.92
C ILE A 42 -18.92 6.63 3.43
N ASP A 43 -18.51 5.54 4.08
CA ASP A 43 -18.04 5.55 5.47
C ASP A 43 -16.99 4.45 5.64
N GLN A 44 -15.73 4.84 5.51
CA GLN A 44 -14.58 3.94 5.59
C GLN A 44 -13.51 4.54 6.51
N SER A 45 -12.96 3.71 7.39
CA SER A 45 -11.90 4.13 8.31
C SER A 45 -10.79 3.10 8.34
N ASN A 46 -9.62 3.49 7.87
CA ASN A 46 -8.40 2.71 7.97
C ASN A 46 -7.20 3.67 7.86
N MET A 47 -6.15 3.41 8.62
CA MET A 47 -4.93 4.23 8.59
C MET A 47 -4.17 4.19 7.24
N TRP A 48 -4.50 3.24 6.38
CA TRP A 48 -3.89 3.05 5.06
C TRP A 48 -4.77 3.54 3.91
N LEU A 49 -5.92 4.17 4.19
CA LEU A 49 -6.76 4.72 3.13
C LEU A 49 -5.99 5.78 2.34
N PRO A 50 -6.02 5.71 1.00
CA PRO A 50 -5.47 6.77 0.16
C PRO A 50 -6.23 8.09 0.41
N PRO A 51 -5.72 9.24 -0.01
CA PRO A 51 -6.44 10.49 0.15
C PRO A 51 -7.75 10.54 -0.63
N THR A 52 -7.86 9.75 -1.69
CA THR A 52 -8.99 9.78 -2.63
C THR A 52 -9.88 8.56 -2.52
N VAL A 53 -11.18 8.76 -2.72
CA VAL A 53 -12.17 7.70 -2.83
C VAL A 53 -13.24 8.12 -3.83
N SER A 54 -13.90 7.16 -4.45
CA SER A 54 -15.05 7.44 -5.33
C SER A 54 -16.19 6.47 -5.09
N GLN A 55 -17.41 6.94 -5.34
CA GLN A 55 -18.61 6.15 -5.24
C GLN A 55 -19.63 6.58 -6.32
N ALA A 56 -20.25 5.60 -6.96
CA ALA A 56 -21.35 5.85 -7.87
C ALA A 56 -22.67 5.99 -7.10
N ILE A 57 -23.49 6.97 -7.50
CA ILE A 57 -24.81 7.24 -6.91
C ILE A 57 -25.79 7.70 -7.99
N ALA A 58 -27.03 7.27 -7.88
CA ALA A 58 -28.13 7.76 -8.74
C ALA A 58 -28.63 9.10 -8.18
N LEU A 59 -28.63 10.14 -9.00
CA LEU A 59 -29.08 11.47 -8.67
C LEU A 59 -30.18 11.95 -9.62
N LYS A 60 -31.10 12.77 -9.12
CA LYS A 60 -32.04 13.53 -9.92
C LYS A 60 -31.41 14.82 -10.42
N ALA A 61 -31.92 15.36 -11.53
CA ALA A 61 -31.49 16.71 -11.96
C ALA A 61 -31.80 17.75 -10.88
N GLY A 62 -30.86 18.64 -10.62
CA GLY A 62 -31.03 19.70 -9.64
C GLY A 62 -29.90 19.80 -8.64
N GLU A 63 -30.19 20.52 -7.56
CA GLU A 63 -29.25 20.76 -6.46
C GLU A 63 -29.29 19.63 -5.45
N HIS A 64 -28.10 19.24 -4.96
CA HIS A 64 -27.88 18.24 -3.93
C HIS A 64 -27.01 18.80 -2.82
N THR A 65 -27.26 18.35 -1.59
CA THR A 65 -26.46 18.70 -0.42
C THR A 65 -25.39 17.63 -0.16
N VAL A 66 -24.23 18.06 0.33
CA VAL A 66 -23.16 17.15 0.75
C VAL A 66 -22.67 17.49 2.14
N GLU A 67 -22.27 16.45 2.87
CA GLU A 67 -21.51 16.58 4.11
C GLU A 67 -20.30 15.66 4.06
N VAL A 68 -19.13 16.18 4.42
CA VAL A 68 -17.84 15.49 4.42
C VAL A 68 -17.18 15.67 5.78
N LEU A 69 -16.63 14.60 6.33
CA LEU A 69 -15.71 14.67 7.47
C LEU A 69 -14.26 14.66 6.99
N CYS A 70 -13.48 15.60 7.48
CA CYS A 70 -12.06 15.74 7.15
C CYS A 70 -11.25 16.13 8.40
N LYS A 71 -9.93 15.87 8.40
CA LYS A 71 -9.05 16.46 9.42
C LYS A 71 -9.12 17.97 9.38
N ALA A 72 -9.05 18.63 10.54
CA ALA A 72 -9.20 20.09 10.66
C ALA A 72 -8.21 20.88 9.79
N ASP A 73 -7.03 20.32 9.51
CA ASP A 73 -5.96 20.99 8.73
C ASP A 73 -6.08 20.75 7.23
N ASN A 74 -7.05 19.95 6.78
CA ASN A 74 -7.25 19.62 5.38
C ASN A 74 -8.53 20.27 4.84
N THR A 75 -8.52 20.64 3.57
CA THR A 75 -9.71 21.09 2.84
C THR A 75 -10.09 20.01 1.85
N PRO A 76 -11.27 19.38 1.99
CA PRO A 76 -11.72 18.36 1.07
C PRO A 76 -12.05 18.97 -0.29
N THR A 77 -11.77 18.19 -1.34
CA THR A 77 -12.19 18.50 -2.71
C THR A 77 -13.19 17.48 -3.19
N LEU A 78 -14.30 17.94 -3.76
CA LEU A 78 -15.34 17.08 -4.32
C LEU A 78 -15.50 17.38 -5.81
N SER A 79 -15.56 16.33 -6.61
CA SER A 79 -15.92 16.42 -8.03
C SER A 79 -16.84 15.29 -8.41
N TRP A 80 -17.60 15.46 -9.51
CA TRP A 80 -18.53 14.44 -9.99
C TRP A 80 -18.60 14.42 -11.51
N ARG A 81 -18.89 13.26 -12.05
CA ARG A 81 -19.12 13.08 -13.49
C ARG A 81 -20.04 11.90 -13.75
N GLN A 82 -20.75 11.95 -14.86
CA GLN A 82 -21.42 10.75 -15.36
C GLN A 82 -20.40 9.74 -15.88
N PRO A 83 -20.63 8.44 -15.68
CA PRO A 83 -19.83 7.42 -16.34
C PRO A 83 -19.88 7.62 -17.87
N THR A 84 -18.77 7.39 -18.51
CA THR A 84 -18.68 7.37 -19.98
C THR A 84 -18.38 5.95 -20.45
N ASP A 85 -18.65 5.68 -21.71
CA ASP A 85 -18.26 4.44 -22.39
C ASP A 85 -16.78 4.44 -22.82
N HIS A 86 -16.03 5.46 -22.38
CA HIS A 86 -14.62 5.64 -22.71
C HIS A 86 -13.72 5.31 -21.53
N ILE A 87 -12.59 4.67 -21.83
CA ILE A 87 -11.48 4.50 -20.90
C ILE A 87 -10.46 5.57 -21.22
N THR A 88 -10.13 6.41 -20.23
CA THR A 88 -9.15 7.48 -20.36
C THR A 88 -7.90 7.17 -19.54
N PHE A 89 -6.77 7.08 -20.22
CA PHE A 89 -5.44 7.05 -19.59
C PHE A 89 -4.86 8.46 -19.61
N ARG A 90 -4.46 8.96 -18.44
CA ARG A 90 -3.88 10.29 -18.32
C ARG A 90 -2.68 10.28 -17.37
N SER A 91 -1.56 10.81 -17.82
CA SER A 91 -0.41 11.11 -16.97
C SER A 91 0.01 12.56 -17.16
N PRO A 92 0.06 13.38 -16.09
CA PRO A 92 0.53 14.76 -16.21
C PRO A 92 2.06 14.85 -16.34
N HIS A 93 2.79 13.77 -16.15
CA HIS A 93 4.25 13.73 -16.09
C HIS A 93 4.90 12.91 -17.21
N ALA A 94 4.13 12.16 -17.98
CA ALA A 94 4.65 11.33 -19.05
C ALA A 94 4.61 12.06 -20.40
N GLU A 95 5.72 12.06 -21.12
CA GLU A 95 5.79 12.57 -22.50
C GLU A 95 5.23 11.54 -23.50
N ARG A 96 5.17 10.26 -23.10
CA ARG A 96 4.68 9.16 -23.93
C ARG A 96 3.89 8.17 -23.10
N LEU A 97 2.83 7.61 -23.69
CA LEU A 97 2.04 6.52 -23.14
C LEU A 97 2.02 5.38 -24.15
N ASP A 98 2.57 4.24 -23.79
CA ASP A 98 2.46 2.99 -24.54
C ASP A 98 1.50 2.05 -23.79
N TYR A 99 0.55 1.48 -24.52
CA TYR A 99 -0.37 0.51 -23.95
C TYR A 99 -0.73 -0.58 -24.95
N VAL A 100 -1.07 -1.73 -24.43
CA VAL A 100 -1.54 -2.89 -25.21
C VAL A 100 -2.88 -3.33 -24.66
N VAL A 101 -3.81 -3.62 -25.57
CA VAL A 101 -5.12 -4.18 -25.21
C VAL A 101 -5.17 -5.62 -25.69
N PHE A 102 -5.49 -6.53 -24.78
CA PHE A 102 -5.76 -7.92 -25.09
C PHE A 102 -7.27 -8.15 -25.06
N ALA A 103 -7.77 -8.87 -26.05
CA ALA A 103 -9.18 -9.28 -26.12
C ALA A 103 -9.25 -10.80 -26.32
N GLY A 104 -10.23 -11.43 -25.69
CA GLY A 104 -10.43 -12.87 -25.76
C GLY A 104 -10.86 -13.47 -24.43
N SER A 105 -10.85 -14.78 -24.35
CA SER A 105 -11.00 -15.53 -23.08
C SER A 105 -9.84 -15.24 -22.12
N ALA A 106 -9.99 -15.59 -20.86
CA ALA A 106 -8.93 -15.43 -19.87
C ALA A 106 -7.61 -16.11 -20.29
N ASP A 107 -7.69 -17.31 -20.83
CA ASP A 107 -6.51 -18.07 -21.27
C ASP A 107 -5.83 -17.40 -22.47
N GLU A 108 -6.58 -16.88 -23.42
CA GLU A 108 -6.05 -16.15 -24.59
C GLU A 108 -5.38 -14.84 -24.16
N VAL A 109 -6.00 -14.09 -23.24
CA VAL A 109 -5.44 -12.85 -22.68
C VAL A 109 -4.12 -13.13 -21.94
N ILE A 110 -4.11 -14.14 -21.05
CA ILE A 110 -2.91 -14.54 -20.31
C ILE A 110 -1.83 -15.05 -21.27
N GLY A 111 -2.17 -15.87 -22.25
CA GLY A 111 -1.26 -16.37 -23.28
C GLY A 111 -0.62 -15.25 -24.08
N SER A 112 -1.42 -14.28 -24.53
CA SER A 112 -0.94 -13.11 -25.27
C SER A 112 -0.04 -12.21 -24.42
N TYR A 113 -0.40 -11.99 -23.15
CA TYR A 113 0.43 -11.25 -22.20
C TYR A 113 1.79 -11.93 -22.01
N ARG A 114 1.79 -13.26 -21.78
CA ARG A 114 3.05 -14.04 -21.63
C ARG A 114 3.90 -14.04 -22.89
N HIS A 115 3.29 -13.99 -24.06
CA HIS A 115 4.03 -13.86 -25.31
C HIS A 115 4.80 -12.53 -25.37
N LEU A 116 4.22 -11.44 -24.92
CA LEU A 116 4.85 -10.13 -24.89
C LEU A 116 5.86 -9.96 -23.75
N SER A 117 5.52 -10.41 -22.55
CA SER A 117 6.32 -10.19 -21.34
C SER A 117 7.34 -11.28 -21.05
N GLY A 118 7.27 -12.39 -21.75
CA GLY A 118 8.00 -13.60 -21.46
C GLY A 118 7.27 -14.54 -20.50
N GLU A 119 7.78 -15.76 -20.40
CA GLU A 119 7.18 -16.78 -19.53
C GLU A 119 7.55 -16.53 -18.07
N ALA A 120 6.58 -16.74 -17.17
CA ALA A 120 6.84 -16.72 -15.75
C ALA A 120 7.73 -17.92 -15.35
N PRO A 121 8.81 -17.70 -14.58
CA PRO A 121 9.64 -18.80 -14.10
C PRO A 121 8.87 -19.66 -13.09
N MET A 122 9.16 -20.95 -13.09
CA MET A 122 8.66 -21.84 -12.03
C MET A 122 9.47 -21.61 -10.76
N PHE A 123 8.79 -21.18 -9.70
CA PHE A 123 9.41 -21.04 -8.39
C PHE A 123 9.67 -22.42 -7.73
N PRO A 124 10.63 -22.50 -6.79
CA PRO A 124 10.83 -23.72 -6.00
C PRO A 124 9.60 -24.02 -5.13
N LYS A 125 9.42 -25.31 -4.80
CA LYS A 125 8.21 -25.79 -4.12
C LYS A 125 7.90 -25.05 -2.82
N TRP A 126 8.92 -24.72 -2.03
CA TRP A 126 8.77 -23.99 -0.77
C TRP A 126 8.14 -22.59 -0.93
N ALA A 127 8.33 -21.95 -2.09
CA ALA A 127 7.74 -20.64 -2.37
C ALA A 127 6.20 -20.67 -2.42
N TYR A 128 5.62 -21.83 -2.68
CA TYR A 128 4.17 -22.07 -2.67
C TYR A 128 3.65 -22.64 -1.34
N GLY A 129 4.51 -22.76 -0.35
CA GLY A 129 4.18 -23.23 0.98
C GLY A 129 3.66 -22.16 1.92
N PHE A 130 3.69 -22.44 3.23
CA PHE A 130 3.20 -21.51 4.24
C PHE A 130 4.26 -20.49 4.65
N TRP A 131 3.91 -19.22 4.51
CA TRP A 131 4.72 -18.08 4.90
C TRP A 131 4.16 -17.46 6.19
N GLN A 132 4.89 -17.59 7.28
CA GLN A 132 4.53 -17.02 8.56
C GLN A 132 5.07 -15.60 8.67
N CYS A 133 4.17 -14.64 8.74
CA CYS A 133 4.48 -13.25 8.99
C CYS A 133 3.65 -12.72 10.18
N ARG A 134 4.15 -11.70 10.81
CA ARG A 134 3.39 -10.82 11.71
C ARG A 134 3.94 -9.42 11.55
N GLU A 135 3.27 -8.40 12.09
CA GLU A 135 3.68 -7.00 11.92
C GLU A 135 5.17 -6.82 12.20
N ARG A 136 5.68 -7.46 13.24
CA ARG A 136 7.12 -7.69 13.37
C ARG A 136 7.49 -8.70 14.44
N TYR A 137 8.59 -9.38 14.19
CA TYR A 137 9.37 -10.07 15.23
C TYR A 137 10.37 -9.08 15.80
N THR A 138 10.56 -9.09 17.10
CA THR A 138 11.36 -8.07 17.81
C THR A 138 12.82 -8.45 17.99
N SER A 139 13.20 -9.71 17.71
CA SER A 139 14.58 -10.20 17.86
C SER A 139 14.80 -11.49 17.06
N ALA A 140 16.09 -11.84 16.86
CA ALA A 140 16.49 -13.12 16.30
C ALA A 140 15.90 -14.30 17.09
N ASN A 141 15.98 -14.26 18.42
CA ASN A 141 15.42 -15.29 19.28
C ASN A 141 13.90 -15.45 19.08
N HIS A 142 13.16 -14.37 18.90
CA HIS A 142 11.71 -14.43 18.66
C HIS A 142 11.37 -15.15 17.34
N LEU A 143 12.17 -14.93 16.28
CA LEU A 143 12.03 -15.65 15.01
C LEU A 143 12.29 -17.15 15.20
N VAL A 144 13.42 -17.51 15.79
CA VAL A 144 13.85 -18.88 16.00
C VAL A 144 12.85 -19.66 16.87
N GLU A 145 12.46 -19.08 18.01
CA GLU A 145 11.49 -19.72 18.92
C GLU A 145 10.12 -19.91 18.25
N THR A 146 9.69 -18.98 17.40
CA THR A 146 8.48 -19.16 16.61
C THR A 146 8.60 -20.36 15.69
N ALA A 147 9.71 -20.48 14.96
CA ALA A 147 9.95 -21.61 14.07
C ALA A 147 9.99 -22.95 14.84
N LYS A 148 10.66 -23.00 15.99
CA LYS A 148 10.67 -24.19 16.88
C LYS A 148 9.27 -24.60 17.28
N GLN A 149 8.42 -23.66 17.70
CA GLN A 149 7.04 -23.96 18.09
C GLN A 149 6.21 -24.55 16.94
N PHE A 150 6.42 -24.09 15.70
CA PHE A 150 5.78 -24.73 14.54
C PHE A 150 6.25 -26.16 14.36
N ARG A 151 7.54 -26.43 14.48
CA ARG A 151 8.11 -27.77 14.37
C ARG A 151 7.65 -28.70 15.49
N GLU A 152 7.67 -28.25 16.74
CA GLU A 152 7.20 -29.02 17.90
C GLU A 152 5.74 -29.43 17.78
N ARG A 153 4.90 -28.52 17.27
CA ARG A 153 3.47 -28.77 17.04
C ARG A 153 3.18 -29.51 15.74
N LYS A 154 4.21 -29.86 14.97
CA LYS A 154 4.11 -30.51 13.66
C LYS A 154 3.26 -29.72 12.67
N LEU A 155 3.30 -28.40 12.75
CA LEU A 155 2.65 -27.50 11.81
C LEU A 155 3.59 -27.18 10.65
N PRO A 156 3.11 -27.19 9.40
CA PRO A 156 3.93 -26.82 8.26
C PRO A 156 4.28 -25.33 8.31
N MET A 157 5.51 -25.01 7.93
CA MET A 157 5.98 -23.66 7.69
C MET A 157 7.20 -23.73 6.79
N ASP A 158 7.19 -23.02 5.69
CA ASP A 158 8.28 -22.99 4.71
C ASP A 158 9.11 -21.73 4.82
N VAL A 159 8.48 -20.60 5.16
CA VAL A 159 9.14 -19.30 5.24
C VAL A 159 8.70 -18.56 6.51
N ILE A 160 9.64 -17.90 7.18
CA ILE A 160 9.35 -16.90 8.19
C ILE A 160 9.79 -15.51 7.70
N VAL A 161 8.92 -14.52 7.87
CA VAL A 161 9.13 -13.16 7.36
C VAL A 161 9.46 -12.22 8.51
N GLN A 162 10.65 -11.60 8.47
CA GLN A 162 10.97 -10.46 9.28
C GLN A 162 10.41 -9.20 8.61
N ASP A 163 9.41 -8.61 9.23
CA ASP A 163 8.84 -7.34 8.80
C ASP A 163 9.67 -6.15 9.33
N TRP A 164 9.16 -4.96 9.25
CA TRP A 164 9.83 -3.70 9.54
C TRP A 164 10.45 -3.60 10.95
N GLN A 165 11.21 -2.51 11.19
CA GLN A 165 11.91 -2.17 12.44
C GLN A 165 13.04 -3.12 12.90
N TYR A 166 13.49 -4.08 12.11
CA TYR A 166 14.69 -4.87 12.40
C TYR A 166 15.97 -4.02 12.47
N TRP A 167 15.93 -2.83 11.90
CA TRP A 167 17.00 -1.85 11.90
C TRP A 167 17.17 -1.13 13.25
N GLY A 168 16.19 -1.17 14.15
CA GLY A 168 16.25 -0.56 15.48
C GLY A 168 16.65 0.91 15.44
N GLN A 169 17.77 1.23 16.09
CA GLN A 169 18.31 2.60 16.17
C GLN A 169 19.21 3.00 14.98
N ASN A 170 19.41 2.13 14.00
CA ASN A 170 20.22 2.46 12.81
C ASN A 170 19.56 3.50 11.91
N GLY A 171 18.29 3.81 12.14
CA GLY A 171 17.48 4.74 11.37
C GLY A 171 16.40 4.03 10.53
N TRP A 172 15.35 4.75 10.22
CA TRP A 172 14.22 4.21 9.48
C TRP A 172 14.63 3.59 8.14
N GLY A 173 14.16 2.38 7.88
CA GLY A 173 14.36 1.70 6.60
C GLY A 173 15.81 1.34 6.27
N VAL A 174 16.75 1.53 7.21
CA VAL A 174 18.16 1.15 6.99
C VAL A 174 18.26 -0.37 6.86
N PRO A 175 18.81 -0.91 5.76
CA PRO A 175 18.90 -2.35 5.54
C PRO A 175 20.05 -2.97 6.33
N GLN A 176 19.99 -2.82 7.64
CA GLN A 176 20.98 -3.32 8.60
C GLN A 176 20.27 -3.77 9.87
N PHE A 177 20.57 -4.96 10.34
CA PHE A 177 20.05 -5.45 11.60
C PHE A 177 20.58 -4.64 12.79
N ASP A 178 19.72 -4.35 13.75
CA ASP A 178 20.12 -3.82 15.06
C ASP A 178 20.89 -4.89 15.82
N ALA A 179 22.16 -4.63 16.09
CA ALA A 179 23.06 -5.58 16.77
C ALA A 179 22.60 -5.95 18.19
N ARG A 180 21.72 -5.16 18.81
CA ARG A 180 21.18 -5.43 20.13
C ARG A 180 20.18 -6.58 20.11
N ASN A 181 19.33 -6.61 19.10
CA ASN A 181 18.26 -7.61 18.97
C ASN A 181 18.61 -8.72 17.98
N TYR A 182 19.59 -8.49 17.12
CA TYR A 182 20.08 -9.42 16.11
C TYR A 182 21.62 -9.45 16.13
N PRO A 183 22.24 -9.92 17.23
CA PRO A 183 23.70 -9.81 17.43
C PRO A 183 24.51 -10.61 16.41
N ASP A 184 23.98 -11.73 15.94
CA ASP A 184 24.59 -12.57 14.91
C ASP A 184 23.50 -13.00 13.87
N PRO A 185 23.30 -12.19 12.82
CA PRO A 185 22.32 -12.53 11.79
C PRO A 185 22.62 -13.85 11.07
N LYS A 186 23.88 -14.20 10.89
CA LYS A 186 24.27 -15.44 10.25
C LYS A 186 23.84 -16.65 11.07
N ALA A 187 24.12 -16.64 12.36
CA ALA A 187 23.83 -17.76 13.24
C ALA A 187 22.31 -18.06 13.31
N PHE A 188 21.45 -17.06 13.51
CA PHE A 188 20.02 -17.32 13.58
C PHE A 188 19.42 -17.76 12.24
N ILE A 189 19.94 -17.26 11.12
CA ILE A 189 19.50 -17.69 9.77
C ILE A 189 19.91 -19.15 9.54
N GLU A 190 21.13 -19.54 9.91
CA GLU A 190 21.58 -20.94 9.84
C GLU A 190 20.71 -21.86 10.72
N GLU A 191 20.30 -21.40 11.91
CA GLU A 191 19.40 -22.16 12.78
C GLU A 191 18.01 -22.33 12.16
N LEU A 192 17.46 -21.29 11.51
CA LEU A 192 16.21 -21.39 10.76
C LEU A 192 16.35 -22.40 9.58
N HIS A 193 17.43 -22.32 8.82
CA HIS A 193 17.70 -23.22 7.71
C HIS A 193 17.86 -24.69 8.18
N ALA A 194 18.47 -24.90 9.34
CA ALA A 194 18.58 -26.22 9.95
C ALA A 194 17.21 -26.86 10.31
N MET A 195 16.18 -26.04 10.41
CA MET A 195 14.79 -26.46 10.60
C MET A 195 13.99 -26.52 9.29
N ASP A 196 14.64 -26.41 8.13
CA ASP A 196 13.98 -26.29 6.81
C ASP A 196 13.01 -25.09 6.75
N VAL A 197 13.41 -23.95 7.32
CA VAL A 197 12.66 -22.68 7.27
C VAL A 197 13.48 -21.65 6.52
N HIS A 198 12.96 -21.16 5.40
CA HIS A 198 13.54 -20.05 4.68
C HIS A 198 13.27 -18.74 5.41
N PHE A 199 14.22 -17.82 5.31
CA PHE A 199 14.11 -16.49 5.91
C PHE A 199 13.89 -15.42 4.83
N ASN A 200 12.87 -14.62 5.01
CA ASN A 200 12.58 -13.46 4.16
C ASN A 200 12.61 -12.18 5.00
N ILE A 201 13.08 -11.09 4.42
CA ILE A 201 13.16 -9.79 5.07
C ILE A 201 12.43 -8.74 4.25
N SER A 202 11.60 -7.93 4.90
CA SER A 202 10.91 -6.79 4.30
C SER A 202 11.87 -5.60 4.20
N ILE A 203 12.29 -5.27 3.00
CA ILE A 203 13.22 -4.15 2.74
C ILE A 203 12.42 -2.91 2.37
N TRP A 204 12.71 -1.82 3.07
CA TRP A 204 12.19 -0.50 2.77
C TRP A 204 13.20 0.29 1.96
N SER A 205 12.82 0.72 0.77
CA SER A 205 13.74 1.33 -0.20
C SER A 205 14.08 2.79 0.08
N ASN A 206 13.51 3.39 1.13
CA ASN A 206 13.76 4.79 1.51
C ASN A 206 14.38 4.89 2.90
N PRO A 207 15.70 4.65 3.05
CA PRO A 207 16.37 4.74 4.33
C PRO A 207 16.46 6.18 4.81
N ASP A 208 16.44 6.36 6.15
CA ASP A 208 16.65 7.64 6.80
C ASP A 208 17.87 8.37 6.23
N GLN A 209 17.64 9.56 5.70
CA GLN A 209 18.69 10.38 5.05
C GLN A 209 19.82 10.79 6.01
N ASN A 210 19.57 10.78 7.31
CA ASN A 210 20.58 11.08 8.35
C ASN A 210 21.42 9.86 8.73
N SER A 211 21.00 8.65 8.35
CA SER A 211 21.79 7.43 8.54
C SER A 211 23.05 7.44 7.67
N THR A 212 24.01 6.57 7.97
CA THR A 212 25.23 6.44 7.17
C THR A 212 24.95 6.11 5.71
N ILE A 213 24.05 5.15 5.46
CA ILE A 213 23.66 4.77 4.10
C ILE A 213 22.84 5.88 3.43
N GLY A 214 21.94 6.53 4.18
CA GLY A 214 21.13 7.64 3.68
C GLY A 214 22.00 8.81 3.22
N LYS A 215 23.00 9.22 4.01
CA LYS A 215 23.98 10.24 3.61
C LYS A 215 24.72 9.87 2.33
N THR A 216 25.07 8.59 2.17
CA THR A 216 25.69 8.10 0.94
C THR A 216 24.73 8.21 -0.26
N TYR A 217 23.46 7.91 -0.06
CA TYR A 217 22.44 8.05 -1.12
C TYR A 217 22.20 9.50 -1.49
N VAL A 218 22.14 10.41 -0.52
CA VAL A 218 22.04 11.86 -0.76
C VAL A 218 23.24 12.36 -1.57
N ALA A 219 24.46 12.04 -1.12
CA ALA A 219 25.71 12.47 -1.78
C ALA A 219 25.80 11.96 -3.24
N ASN A 220 25.29 10.78 -3.52
CA ASN A 220 25.29 10.17 -4.85
C ASN A 220 23.99 10.42 -5.65
N LYS A 221 23.12 11.33 -5.18
CA LYS A 221 21.85 11.68 -5.84
C LYS A 221 20.97 10.46 -6.17
N ARG A 222 20.88 9.50 -5.26
CA ARG A 222 20.13 8.26 -5.45
C ARG A 222 18.67 8.34 -5.00
N PHE A 223 18.26 9.39 -4.31
CA PHE A 223 16.85 9.68 -4.05
C PHE A 223 16.22 10.36 -5.26
N ILE A 224 14.99 10.00 -5.57
CA ILE A 224 14.22 10.67 -6.61
C ILE A 224 13.88 12.09 -6.13
N PRO A 225 14.28 13.15 -6.85
CA PRO A 225 14.03 14.52 -6.41
C PRO A 225 12.52 14.81 -6.26
N GLY A 226 12.15 15.53 -5.20
CA GLY A 226 10.77 15.95 -4.96
C GLY A 226 9.83 14.84 -4.47
N THR A 227 10.29 13.60 -4.34
CA THR A 227 9.50 12.57 -3.66
C THR A 227 9.72 12.67 -2.16
N LYS A 228 8.65 12.89 -1.44
CA LYS A 228 8.60 12.53 -0.03
C LYS A 228 8.37 11.03 0.08
N TRP A 229 8.97 10.43 1.07
CA TRP A 229 8.68 9.06 1.38
C TRP A 229 7.20 8.93 1.70
N LEU A 230 6.56 8.09 0.91
CA LEU A 230 5.11 7.85 0.96
C LEU A 230 4.44 8.75 1.99
N ASP A 231 3.61 9.68 1.58
CA ASP A 231 2.92 10.63 2.48
C ASP A 231 2.14 9.97 3.64
N TYR A 232 2.47 8.71 3.93
CA TYR A 232 1.90 7.89 5.00
C TYR A 232 2.28 8.36 6.40
N PHE A 233 3.42 9.05 6.54
CA PHE A 233 4.00 9.34 7.85
C PHE A 233 4.31 10.82 8.06
N ASN A 234 3.80 11.69 7.22
CA ASN A 234 3.87 13.14 7.40
C ASN A 234 2.63 13.70 8.08
#